data_4d44c67011ce06468a7a861844f0fde1
#
_entry.id   4d44c67011ce06468a7a861844f0fde1
#
_cell.length_a   1.000
_cell.length_b   1.000
_cell.length_c   1.000
_cell.angle_alpha   90.00
_cell.angle_beta   90.00
_cell.angle_gamma   90.00
#
_symmetry.space_group_name_H-M   'P 1'
#
loop_
_entity.id
_entity.type
_entity.pdbx_description
1 polymer ?
#
loop_
_entity_poly.entity_id
_entity_poly.type
_entity_poly.pdbx_seq_one_letter_code
_entity_poly.pdbx_strand_id
1 'polypeptide(L)'
;MNEVPKDPAEPLFVLYQALNAPKVIALIGAIVFVATVILTSIYTNILRDQSLAASKPFSLARSQLMWWTLIIGLCVIMYAGVHTQPPDITGTCLVLLGIGAATTMSARIIDTRQRDEANAAGMVPTHQDEGARNFFADILSDESGVSVHRFQSFAFNAIYGISFLYSFGLRSQFPEYNAEALALLGISSASYVGLKAFENKGPATPGAGQNDELLDANATPPMIAAG
;
A
#
# COMPACT_ATOMS: atom_id res chain seq x y z
N MET A 1 -5.24 -33.17 -55.57
CA MET A 1 -5.36 -32.08 -54.58
C MET A 1 -3.95 -31.70 -54.18
N ASN A 2 -3.41 -30.61 -54.73
CA ASN A 2 -2.07 -30.15 -54.40
C ASN A 2 -2.17 -29.32 -53.14
N GLU A 3 -1.65 -29.82 -52.05
CA GLU A 3 -1.42 -28.98 -50.86
C GLU A 3 -0.38 -27.95 -51.20
N VAL A 4 -0.78 -26.68 -51.15
CA VAL A 4 0.17 -25.56 -51.25
C VAL A 4 1.06 -25.61 -50.03
N PRO A 5 2.40 -25.63 -50.18
CA PRO A 5 3.31 -25.61 -49.02
C PRO A 5 3.03 -24.35 -48.21
N LYS A 6 2.68 -24.50 -46.94
CA LYS A 6 2.57 -23.37 -45.99
C LYS A 6 3.96 -22.77 -45.88
N ASP A 7 4.08 -21.52 -46.36
CA ASP A 7 5.32 -20.76 -46.24
C ASP A 7 5.71 -20.64 -44.75
N PRO A 8 6.89 -21.10 -44.34
CA PRO A 8 7.33 -21.04 -42.94
C PRO A 8 7.47 -19.58 -42.44
N ALA A 9 7.44 -18.59 -43.30
CA ALA A 9 7.44 -17.16 -42.93
C ALA A 9 6.04 -16.61 -42.56
N GLU A 10 4.94 -17.32 -42.89
CA GLU A 10 3.58 -16.87 -42.55
C GLU A 10 3.36 -16.55 -41.06
N PRO A 11 3.79 -17.40 -40.10
CA PRO A 11 3.54 -17.11 -38.69
C PRO A 11 4.31 -15.87 -38.20
N LEU A 12 5.50 -15.61 -38.73
CA LEU A 12 6.29 -14.42 -38.38
C LEU A 12 5.70 -13.15 -39.00
N PHE A 13 5.17 -13.25 -40.23
CA PHE A 13 4.53 -12.13 -40.91
C PHE A 13 3.20 -11.77 -40.25
N VAL A 14 2.40 -12.72 -39.82
CA VAL A 14 1.18 -12.51 -39.04
C VAL A 14 1.49 -11.89 -37.68
N LEU A 15 2.55 -12.34 -37.01
CA LEU A 15 3.03 -11.78 -35.77
C LEU A 15 3.52 -10.31 -35.95
N TYR A 16 4.22 -10.03 -37.03
CA TYR A 16 4.67 -8.68 -37.37
C TYR A 16 3.50 -7.73 -37.69
N GLN A 17 2.48 -8.20 -38.40
CA GLN A 17 1.25 -7.45 -38.65
C GLN A 17 0.42 -7.24 -37.37
N ALA A 18 0.42 -8.21 -36.45
CA ALA A 18 -0.27 -8.09 -35.16
C ALA A 18 0.41 -7.11 -34.22
N LEU A 19 1.75 -7.01 -34.30
CA LEU A 19 2.59 -6.11 -33.50
C LEU A 19 2.99 -4.87 -34.32
N ASN A 20 2.05 -3.98 -34.60
CA ASN A 20 2.39 -2.69 -35.19
C ASN A 20 3.21 -1.83 -34.20
N ALA A 21 3.99 -0.87 -34.71
CA ALA A 21 4.92 -0.06 -33.92
C ALA A 21 4.32 0.54 -32.61
N PRO A 22 3.09 1.13 -32.60
CA PRO A 22 2.53 1.69 -31.37
C PRO A 22 2.24 0.63 -30.30
N LYS A 23 1.86 -0.59 -30.67
CA LYS A 23 1.63 -1.68 -29.68
C LYS A 23 2.95 -2.14 -29.07
N VAL A 24 4.02 -2.23 -29.86
CA VAL A 24 5.36 -2.59 -29.36
C VAL A 24 5.87 -1.50 -28.41
N ILE A 25 5.72 -0.24 -28.76
CA ILE A 25 6.10 0.89 -27.91
C ILE A 25 5.32 0.86 -26.58
N ALA A 26 4.01 0.61 -26.63
CA ALA A 26 3.20 0.50 -25.44
C ALA A 26 3.60 -0.70 -24.55
N LEU A 27 3.92 -1.83 -25.15
CA LEU A 27 4.40 -3.00 -24.40
C LEU A 27 5.74 -2.70 -23.70
N ILE A 28 6.69 -2.10 -24.40
CA ILE A 28 7.96 -1.66 -23.81
C ILE A 28 7.71 -0.63 -22.71
N GLY A 29 6.85 0.37 -22.96
CA GLY A 29 6.46 1.36 -21.95
C GLY A 29 5.83 0.75 -20.72
N ALA A 30 4.94 -0.25 -20.88
CA ALA A 30 4.34 -0.99 -19.80
C ALA A 30 5.39 -1.77 -18.97
N ILE A 31 6.32 -2.45 -19.64
CA ILE A 31 7.41 -3.17 -18.97
C ILE A 31 8.31 -2.19 -18.20
N VAL A 32 8.70 -1.06 -18.80
CA VAL A 32 9.51 -0.04 -18.14
C VAL A 32 8.76 0.56 -16.96
N PHE A 33 7.47 0.85 -17.09
CA PHE A 33 6.65 1.39 -16.00
C PHE A 33 6.56 0.41 -14.82
N VAL A 34 6.24 -0.86 -15.09
CA VAL A 34 6.19 -1.91 -14.05
C VAL A 34 7.56 -2.08 -13.40
N ALA A 35 8.63 -2.15 -14.18
CA ALA A 35 9.98 -2.24 -13.67
C ALA A 35 10.33 -1.05 -12.76
N THR A 36 9.97 0.17 -13.17
CA THR A 36 10.18 1.39 -12.38
C THR A 36 9.44 1.31 -11.04
N VAL A 37 8.16 0.88 -11.05
CA VAL A 37 7.38 0.70 -9.82
C VAL A 37 8.01 -0.34 -8.90
N ILE A 38 8.44 -1.48 -9.43
CA ILE A 38 9.09 -2.54 -8.66
C ILE A 38 10.42 -2.07 -8.09
N LEU A 39 11.28 -1.48 -8.92
CA LEU A 39 12.60 -0.98 -8.49
C LEU A 39 12.44 0.11 -7.43
N THR A 40 11.53 1.07 -7.64
CA THR A 40 11.25 2.11 -6.65
C THR A 40 10.74 1.50 -5.33
N SER A 41 9.89 0.48 -5.39
CA SER A 41 9.37 -0.20 -4.21
C SER A 41 10.43 -0.97 -3.43
N ILE A 42 11.41 -1.55 -4.13
CA ILE A 42 12.51 -2.32 -3.52
C ILE A 42 13.60 -1.39 -2.95
N TYR A 43 14.03 -0.40 -3.76
CA TYR A 43 15.19 0.44 -3.40
C TYR A 43 14.82 1.67 -2.56
N THR A 44 13.53 2.00 -2.43
CA THR A 44 13.07 3.13 -1.62
C THR A 44 12.09 2.69 -0.54
N ASN A 45 11.87 3.56 0.43
CA ASN A 45 10.89 3.33 1.49
C ASN A 45 9.48 3.80 1.10
N ILE A 46 9.15 3.83 -0.22
CA ILE A 46 7.87 4.39 -0.70
C ILE A 46 6.65 3.63 -0.16
N LEU A 47 6.76 2.31 -0.01
CA LEU A 47 5.70 1.46 0.53
C LEU A 47 5.77 1.29 2.06
N ARG A 48 6.81 1.81 2.71
CA ARG A 48 7.05 1.63 4.14
C ARG A 48 6.44 2.78 4.94
N ASP A 49 5.99 2.47 6.14
CA ASP A 49 5.45 3.48 7.06
C ASP A 49 6.56 4.36 7.64
N GLN A 50 6.19 5.50 8.25
CA GLN A 50 7.13 6.43 8.87
C GLN A 50 7.46 6.02 10.32
N SER A 51 7.81 4.75 10.54
CA SER A 51 8.28 4.26 11.82
C SER A 51 9.70 4.75 12.11
N LEU A 52 10.03 4.91 13.41
CA LEU A 52 11.38 5.18 13.90
C LEU A 52 12.25 3.92 13.97
N ALA A 53 11.64 2.74 13.81
CA ALA A 53 12.34 1.46 13.85
C ALA A 53 13.38 1.34 12.72
N ALA A 54 14.45 0.61 13.00
CA ALA A 54 15.48 0.29 12.01
C ALA A 54 14.90 -0.48 10.81
N SER A 55 13.89 -1.34 11.04
CA SER A 55 13.14 -2.04 10.02
C SER A 55 11.72 -1.48 9.94
N LYS A 56 11.48 -0.56 9.01
CA LYS A 56 10.18 0.06 8.83
C LYS A 56 9.18 -0.92 8.23
N PRO A 57 7.99 -1.11 8.83
CA PRO A 57 6.95 -1.99 8.31
C PRO A 57 6.36 -1.47 7.00
N PHE A 58 5.80 -2.36 6.20
CA PHE A 58 5.04 -1.98 5.01
C PHE A 58 3.69 -1.39 5.38
N SER A 59 3.31 -0.31 4.70
CA SER A 59 2.05 0.40 4.92
C SER A 59 0.96 -0.11 3.97
N LEU A 60 -0.16 -0.56 4.50
CA LEU A 60 -1.33 -0.99 3.71
C LEU A 60 -1.84 0.15 2.82
N ALA A 61 -2.00 1.37 3.37
CA ALA A 61 -2.50 2.52 2.62
C ALA A 61 -1.63 2.87 1.41
N ARG A 62 -0.30 2.90 1.60
CA ARG A 62 0.65 3.17 0.51
C ARG A 62 0.67 2.06 -0.53
N SER A 63 0.55 0.80 -0.08
CA SER A 63 0.47 -0.35 -0.97
C SER A 63 -0.80 -0.31 -1.83
N GLN A 64 -1.94 0.09 -1.27
CA GLN A 64 -3.19 0.26 -2.01
C GLN A 64 -3.13 1.41 -3.02
N LEU A 65 -2.55 2.55 -2.64
CA LEU A 65 -2.36 3.67 -3.57
C LEU A 65 -1.45 3.26 -4.73
N MET A 66 -0.34 2.57 -4.45
CA MET A 66 0.57 2.08 -5.48
C MET A 66 -0.10 1.04 -6.37
N TRP A 67 -0.93 0.15 -5.81
CA TRP A 67 -1.71 -0.84 -6.55
C TRP A 67 -2.62 -0.20 -7.60
N TRP A 68 -3.41 0.81 -7.20
CA TRP A 68 -4.28 1.53 -8.14
C TRP A 68 -3.50 2.36 -9.15
N THR A 69 -2.40 2.98 -8.73
CA THR A 69 -1.50 3.71 -9.64
C THR A 69 -0.92 2.77 -10.70
N LEU A 70 -0.50 1.57 -10.29
CA LEU A 70 0.04 0.56 -11.21
C LEU A 70 -1.02 0.09 -12.21
N ILE A 71 -2.22 -0.27 -11.75
CA ILE A 71 -3.33 -0.74 -12.59
C ILE A 71 -3.73 0.33 -13.61
N ILE A 72 -4.06 1.52 -13.13
CA ILE A 72 -4.56 2.59 -13.99
C ILE A 72 -3.47 3.04 -14.96
N GLY A 73 -2.22 3.22 -14.48
CA GLY A 73 -1.10 3.60 -15.33
C GLY A 73 -0.81 2.56 -16.43
N LEU A 74 -0.86 1.27 -16.08
CA LEU A 74 -0.70 0.19 -17.05
C LEU A 74 -1.81 0.23 -18.12
N CYS A 75 -3.08 0.39 -17.70
CA CYS A 75 -4.19 0.50 -18.63
C CYS A 75 -4.08 1.72 -19.54
N VAL A 76 -3.63 2.88 -19.04
CA VAL A 76 -3.39 4.09 -19.85
C VAL A 76 -2.34 3.83 -20.93
N ILE A 77 -1.21 3.23 -20.58
CA ILE A 77 -0.14 2.92 -21.52
C ILE A 77 -0.62 1.93 -22.59
N MET A 78 -1.31 0.87 -22.17
CA MET A 78 -1.82 -0.14 -23.10
C MET A 78 -2.90 0.43 -24.02
N TYR A 79 -3.80 1.27 -23.50
CA TYR A 79 -4.82 1.94 -24.30
C TYR A 79 -4.19 2.83 -25.39
N ALA A 80 -3.21 3.65 -25.02
CA ALA A 80 -2.50 4.54 -25.95
C ALA A 80 -1.83 3.74 -27.08
N GLY A 81 -1.29 2.56 -26.79
CA GLY A 81 -0.69 1.68 -27.79
C GLY A 81 -1.67 1.04 -28.75
N VAL A 82 -2.92 0.82 -28.32
CA VAL A 82 -3.97 0.26 -29.18
C VAL A 82 -4.67 1.34 -30.01
N HIS A 83 -5.00 2.46 -29.38
CA HIS A 83 -5.87 3.50 -29.98
C HIS A 83 -5.08 4.72 -30.48
N THR A 84 -3.76 4.81 -30.22
CA THR A 84 -2.89 5.95 -30.60
C THR A 84 -3.36 7.32 -30.08
N GLN A 85 -4.26 7.30 -29.12
CA GLN A 85 -4.83 8.48 -28.47
C GLN A 85 -4.86 8.27 -26.94
N PRO A 86 -4.81 9.33 -26.13
CA PRO A 86 -4.98 9.20 -24.70
C PRO A 86 -6.40 8.68 -24.39
N PRO A 87 -6.57 7.87 -23.34
CA PRO A 87 -7.88 7.38 -22.93
C PRO A 87 -8.73 8.48 -22.29
N ASP A 88 -10.03 8.36 -22.43
CA ASP A 88 -10.98 9.04 -21.56
C ASP A 88 -10.92 8.41 -20.18
N ILE A 89 -10.37 9.13 -19.21
CA ILE A 89 -10.26 8.67 -17.81
C ILE A 89 -11.64 8.75 -17.18
N THR A 90 -12.18 7.60 -16.75
CA THR A 90 -13.49 7.54 -16.11
C THR A 90 -13.49 8.12 -14.70
N GLY A 91 -14.66 8.54 -14.22
CA GLY A 91 -14.85 8.95 -12.83
C GLY A 91 -14.42 7.88 -11.82
N THR A 92 -14.58 6.61 -12.17
CA THR A 92 -14.08 5.47 -11.38
C THR A 92 -12.59 5.55 -11.12
N CYS A 93 -11.76 5.83 -12.12
CA CYS A 93 -10.31 5.95 -11.95
C CYS A 93 -9.95 7.07 -10.97
N LEU A 94 -10.62 8.23 -11.10
CA LEU A 94 -10.38 9.38 -10.23
C LEU A 94 -10.78 9.07 -8.79
N VAL A 95 -11.92 8.42 -8.59
CA VAL A 95 -12.40 8.04 -7.24
C VAL A 95 -11.46 7.00 -6.61
N LEU A 96 -11.02 5.98 -7.35
CA LEU A 96 -10.11 4.95 -6.83
C LEU A 96 -8.76 5.53 -6.41
N LEU A 97 -8.17 6.39 -7.23
CA LEU A 97 -6.95 7.11 -6.86
C LEU A 97 -7.19 8.08 -5.70
N GLY A 98 -8.35 8.75 -5.68
CA GLY A 98 -8.76 9.66 -4.62
C GLY A 98 -8.92 8.96 -3.27
N ILE A 99 -9.57 7.80 -3.23
CA ILE A 99 -9.68 6.96 -2.02
C ILE A 99 -8.29 6.58 -1.52
N GLY A 100 -7.42 6.06 -2.40
CA GLY A 100 -6.05 5.68 -2.04
C GLY A 100 -5.22 6.84 -1.51
N ALA A 101 -5.29 8.00 -2.16
CA ALA A 101 -4.60 9.21 -1.73
C ALA A 101 -5.12 9.72 -0.38
N ALA A 102 -6.44 9.80 -0.20
CA ALA A 102 -7.07 10.23 1.05
C ALA A 102 -6.71 9.29 2.20
N THR A 103 -6.75 7.97 1.99
CA THR A 103 -6.35 6.96 2.98
C THR A 103 -4.88 7.13 3.39
N THR A 104 -4.00 7.33 2.41
CA THR A 104 -2.56 7.53 2.66
C THR A 104 -2.29 8.83 3.42
N MET A 105 -2.94 9.92 3.05
CA MET A 105 -2.81 11.21 3.75
C MET A 105 -3.34 11.13 5.19
N SER A 106 -4.51 10.53 5.38
CA SER A 106 -5.11 10.38 6.71
C SER A 106 -4.24 9.53 7.63
N ALA A 107 -3.74 8.39 7.14
CA ALA A 107 -2.81 7.56 7.89
C ALA A 107 -1.55 8.35 8.30
N ARG A 108 -0.99 9.14 7.38
CA ARG A 108 0.18 9.98 7.66
C ARG A 108 -0.08 11.08 8.71
N ILE A 109 -1.25 11.71 8.65
CA ILE A 109 -1.65 12.73 9.64
C ILE A 109 -1.76 12.10 11.03
N ILE A 110 -2.34 10.90 11.13
CA ILE A 110 -2.46 10.15 12.38
C ILE A 110 -1.07 9.85 12.94
N ASP A 111 -0.17 9.26 12.14
CA ASP A 111 1.19 8.93 12.54
C ASP A 111 1.97 10.16 13.04
N THR A 112 1.83 11.30 12.34
CA THR A 112 2.51 12.54 12.73
C THR A 112 1.98 13.07 14.06
N ARG A 113 0.65 13.10 14.24
CA ARG A 113 0.03 13.57 15.51
C ARG A 113 0.43 12.70 16.69
N GLN A 114 0.38 11.39 16.55
CA GLN A 114 0.78 10.45 17.61
C GLN A 114 2.25 10.66 18.00
N ARG A 115 3.11 10.88 17.01
CA ARG A 115 4.51 11.19 17.25
C ARG A 115 4.72 12.51 17.99
N ASP A 116 3.98 13.57 17.60
CA ASP A 116 4.08 14.88 18.23
C ASP A 116 3.54 14.84 19.67
N GLU A 117 2.45 14.12 19.90
CA GLU A 117 1.88 13.89 21.24
C GLU A 117 2.85 13.13 22.14
N ALA A 118 3.50 12.07 21.64
CA ALA A 118 4.49 11.31 22.39
C ALA A 118 5.72 12.16 22.74
N ASN A 119 6.23 12.93 21.78
CA ASN A 119 7.36 13.84 22.00
C ASN A 119 7.03 14.93 23.03
N ALA A 120 5.82 15.50 22.99
CA ALA A 120 5.37 16.50 23.95
C ALA A 120 5.22 15.94 25.37
N ALA A 121 4.88 14.65 25.48
CA ALA A 121 4.77 13.94 26.77
C ALA A 121 6.13 13.40 27.28
N GLY A 122 7.22 13.58 26.53
CA GLY A 122 8.54 13.01 26.88
C GLY A 122 8.57 11.48 26.80
N MET A 123 7.59 10.87 26.11
CA MET A 123 7.47 9.43 25.90
C MET A 123 8.09 9.02 24.57
N VAL A 124 8.67 7.83 24.52
CA VAL A 124 9.09 7.23 23.26
C VAL A 124 7.82 6.87 22.47
N PRO A 125 7.68 7.34 21.21
CA PRO A 125 6.52 6.96 20.40
C PRO A 125 6.45 5.44 20.28
N THR A 126 5.39 4.84 20.82
CA THR A 126 5.10 3.42 20.66
C THR A 126 4.51 3.24 19.25
N HIS A 127 5.37 3.08 18.27
CA HIS A 127 4.99 2.58 16.97
C HIS A 127 5.29 1.09 16.91
N GLN A 128 4.62 0.38 16.00
CA GLN A 128 5.01 -0.99 15.62
C GLN A 128 6.52 -1.00 15.34
N ASP A 129 7.29 -1.41 16.34
CA ASP A 129 8.72 -1.14 16.36
C ASP A 129 9.51 -2.10 15.49
N GLU A 130 8.93 -3.23 15.10
CA GLU A 130 9.61 -4.18 14.24
C GLU A 130 8.68 -4.61 13.11
N GLY A 131 9.00 -4.19 11.89
CA GLY A 131 8.37 -4.76 10.69
C GLY A 131 8.53 -6.27 10.71
N ALA A 132 7.42 -7.00 10.54
CA ALA A 132 7.52 -8.41 10.25
C ALA A 132 8.36 -8.56 8.98
N ARG A 133 9.10 -9.64 8.85
CA ARG A 133 10.02 -9.86 7.72
C ARG A 133 9.31 -10.12 6.39
N ASN A 134 7.96 -10.08 6.37
CA ASN A 134 7.12 -10.42 5.22
C ASN A 134 6.14 -9.30 4.90
N PHE A 135 6.11 -8.89 3.63
CA PHE A 135 5.18 -7.87 3.13
C PHE A 135 3.72 -8.12 3.56
N PHE A 136 3.22 -9.35 3.38
CA PHE A 136 1.83 -9.67 3.74
C PHE A 136 1.59 -9.63 5.24
N ALA A 137 2.54 -10.06 6.04
CA ALA A 137 2.43 -9.99 7.50
C ALA A 137 2.33 -8.53 7.95
N ASP A 138 3.19 -7.64 7.43
CA ASP A 138 3.18 -6.22 7.80
C ASP A 138 1.87 -5.52 7.42
N ILE A 139 1.38 -5.73 6.18
CA ILE A 139 0.18 -5.02 5.71
C ILE A 139 -1.12 -5.53 6.34
N LEU A 140 -1.16 -6.80 6.77
CA LEU A 140 -2.36 -7.43 7.33
C LEU A 140 -2.41 -7.42 8.86
N SER A 141 -1.28 -7.17 9.54
CA SER A 141 -1.19 -7.21 11.00
C SER A 141 -1.20 -5.80 11.61
N ASP A 142 -1.73 -5.74 12.82
CA ASP A 142 -1.60 -4.63 13.77
C ASP A 142 -0.83 -5.09 15.01
N GLU A 143 -0.86 -4.31 16.09
CA GLU A 143 -0.21 -4.66 17.37
C GLU A 143 -0.74 -5.95 18.00
N SER A 144 -1.97 -6.35 17.68
CA SER A 144 -2.63 -7.54 18.21
C SER A 144 -2.51 -8.78 17.31
N GLY A 145 -1.87 -8.64 16.14
CA GLY A 145 -1.72 -9.70 15.14
C GLY A 145 -2.48 -9.41 13.85
N VAL A 146 -3.01 -10.44 13.18
CA VAL A 146 -3.73 -10.26 11.91
C VAL A 146 -5.07 -9.57 12.16
N SER A 147 -5.26 -8.40 11.54
CA SER A 147 -6.46 -7.58 11.66
C SER A 147 -7.47 -7.90 10.56
N VAL A 148 -8.71 -8.22 10.94
CA VAL A 148 -9.81 -8.49 10.01
C VAL A 148 -10.09 -7.30 9.09
N HIS A 149 -10.01 -6.08 9.62
CA HIS A 149 -10.28 -4.86 8.84
C HIS A 149 -9.19 -4.59 7.79
N ARG A 150 -7.92 -4.84 8.14
CA ARG A 150 -6.81 -4.75 7.20
C ARG A 150 -6.94 -5.81 6.11
N PHE A 151 -7.28 -7.04 6.49
CA PHE A 151 -7.55 -8.11 5.54
C PHE A 151 -8.73 -7.78 4.62
N GLN A 152 -9.85 -7.29 5.15
CA GLN A 152 -11.01 -6.87 4.36
C GLN A 152 -10.64 -5.79 3.34
N SER A 153 -9.95 -4.76 3.77
CA SER A 153 -9.51 -3.67 2.90
C SER A 153 -8.56 -4.18 1.80
N PHE A 154 -7.61 -5.04 2.14
CA PHE A 154 -6.72 -5.68 1.17
C PHE A 154 -7.51 -6.54 0.16
N ALA A 155 -8.39 -7.42 0.66
CA ALA A 155 -9.15 -8.35 -0.18
C ALA A 155 -10.02 -7.63 -1.21
N PHE A 156 -10.78 -6.61 -0.79
CA PHE A 156 -11.60 -5.85 -1.73
C PHE A 156 -10.77 -5.08 -2.75
N ASN A 157 -9.68 -4.45 -2.34
CA ASN A 157 -8.80 -3.78 -3.29
C ASN A 157 -8.19 -4.76 -4.30
N ALA A 158 -7.81 -5.96 -3.89
CA ALA A 158 -7.29 -7.00 -4.77
C ALA A 158 -8.37 -7.50 -5.76
N ILE A 159 -9.57 -7.84 -5.27
CA ILE A 159 -10.68 -8.34 -6.08
C ILE A 159 -11.09 -7.30 -7.13
N TYR A 160 -11.33 -6.06 -6.71
CA TYR A 160 -11.73 -5.00 -7.63
C TYR A 160 -10.61 -4.61 -8.59
N GLY A 161 -9.35 -4.65 -8.17
CA GLY A 161 -8.22 -4.39 -9.06
C GLY A 161 -8.06 -5.47 -10.13
N ILE A 162 -8.21 -6.74 -9.78
CA ILE A 162 -8.19 -7.87 -10.74
C ILE A 162 -9.39 -7.76 -11.70
N SER A 163 -10.59 -7.45 -11.17
CA SER A 163 -11.79 -7.22 -11.98
C SER A 163 -11.63 -6.07 -12.96
N PHE A 164 -10.94 -4.98 -12.53
CA PHE A 164 -10.62 -3.84 -13.38
C PHE A 164 -9.73 -4.24 -14.56
N LEU A 165 -8.62 -4.94 -14.28
CA LEU A 165 -7.71 -5.43 -15.32
C LEU A 165 -8.39 -6.40 -16.28
N TYR A 166 -9.20 -7.32 -15.75
CA TYR A 166 -9.94 -8.28 -16.56
C TYR A 166 -10.94 -7.56 -17.50
N SER A 167 -11.73 -6.62 -16.97
CA SER A 167 -12.70 -5.86 -17.75
C SER A 167 -12.03 -5.00 -18.82
N PHE A 168 -10.91 -4.36 -18.47
CA PHE A 168 -10.10 -3.59 -19.42
C PHE A 168 -9.51 -4.47 -20.52
N GLY A 169 -8.97 -5.64 -20.15
CA GLY A 169 -8.35 -6.57 -21.11
C GLY A 169 -9.35 -7.11 -22.14
N LEU A 170 -10.62 -7.29 -21.75
CA LEU A 170 -11.67 -7.75 -22.65
C LEU A 170 -12.21 -6.66 -23.59
N ARG A 171 -12.31 -5.43 -23.12
CA ARG A 171 -13.05 -4.36 -23.82
C ARG A 171 -12.14 -3.25 -24.36
N SER A 172 -10.89 -3.20 -23.92
CA SER A 172 -9.99 -2.07 -24.16
C SER A 172 -10.61 -0.72 -23.77
N GLN A 173 -11.44 -0.71 -22.74
CA GLN A 173 -12.12 0.47 -22.20
C GLN A 173 -12.00 0.47 -20.68
N PHE A 174 -11.89 1.66 -20.11
CA PHE A 174 -11.86 1.81 -18.66
C PHE A 174 -13.22 1.41 -18.08
N PRO A 175 -13.23 0.45 -17.13
CA PRO A 175 -14.49 0.04 -16.51
C PRO A 175 -15.06 1.16 -15.64
N GLU A 176 -16.39 1.23 -15.62
CA GLU A 176 -17.12 2.08 -14.69
C GLU A 176 -17.71 1.20 -13.59
N TYR A 177 -17.40 1.55 -12.35
CA TYR A 177 -17.98 0.93 -11.17
C TYR A 177 -19.17 1.76 -10.70
N ASN A 178 -20.21 1.07 -10.24
CA ASN A 178 -21.35 1.71 -9.63
C ASN A 178 -20.99 2.34 -8.26
N ALA A 179 -21.85 3.22 -7.77
CA ALA A 179 -21.63 3.93 -6.52
C ALA A 179 -21.48 2.99 -5.33
N GLU A 180 -22.17 1.85 -5.32
CA GLU A 180 -22.11 0.86 -4.24
C GLU A 180 -20.75 0.17 -4.17
N ALA A 181 -20.14 -0.18 -5.31
CA ALA A 181 -18.79 -0.75 -5.37
C ALA A 181 -17.74 0.24 -4.89
N LEU A 182 -17.84 1.50 -5.31
CA LEU A 182 -16.95 2.56 -4.88
C LEU A 182 -17.13 2.88 -3.38
N ALA A 183 -18.38 2.87 -2.90
CA ALA A 183 -18.68 3.05 -1.48
C ALA A 183 -18.09 1.90 -0.64
N LEU A 184 -18.19 0.65 -1.09
CA LEU A 184 -17.60 -0.50 -0.40
C LEU A 184 -16.08 -0.35 -0.25
N LEU A 185 -15.37 0.06 -1.30
CA LEU A 185 -13.93 0.33 -1.25
C LEU A 185 -13.62 1.51 -0.32
N GLY A 186 -14.41 2.57 -0.39
CA GLY A 186 -14.26 3.75 0.46
C GLY A 186 -14.49 3.44 1.94
N ILE A 187 -15.56 2.70 2.27
CA ILE A 187 -15.88 2.28 3.65
C ILE A 187 -14.76 1.37 4.21
N SER A 188 -14.29 0.39 3.43
CA SER A 188 -13.19 -0.47 3.84
C SER A 188 -11.91 0.31 4.15
N SER A 189 -11.58 1.28 3.31
CA SER A 189 -10.43 2.16 3.52
C SER A 189 -10.63 3.11 4.71
N ALA A 190 -11.83 3.64 4.90
CA ALA A 190 -12.16 4.51 6.04
C ALA A 190 -12.13 3.74 7.37
N SER A 191 -12.61 2.48 7.39
CA SER A 191 -12.55 1.61 8.57
C SER A 191 -11.09 1.36 8.99
N TYR A 192 -10.20 1.09 8.03
CA TYR A 192 -8.77 0.94 8.29
C TYR A 192 -8.18 2.22 8.93
N VAL A 193 -8.45 3.40 8.34
CA VAL A 193 -7.94 4.68 8.86
C VAL A 193 -8.50 4.99 10.25
N GLY A 194 -9.81 4.74 10.45
CA GLY A 194 -10.46 4.96 11.74
C GLY A 194 -9.84 4.11 12.84
N LEU A 195 -9.60 2.83 12.60
CA LEU A 195 -8.99 1.94 13.58
C LEU A 195 -7.51 2.27 13.81
N LYS A 196 -6.76 2.63 12.77
CA LYS A 196 -5.37 3.08 12.92
C LYS A 196 -5.25 4.27 13.90
N ALA A 197 -6.25 5.13 13.99
CA ALA A 197 -6.26 6.25 14.94
C ALA A 197 -6.31 5.81 16.41
N PHE A 198 -6.67 4.57 16.69
CA PHE A 198 -6.75 3.99 18.04
C PHE A 198 -5.63 3.00 18.33
N GLU A 199 -4.92 2.49 17.32
CA GLU A 199 -3.88 1.45 17.47
C GLU A 199 -2.75 1.84 18.44
N ASN A 200 -2.37 3.10 18.55
CA ASN A 200 -1.24 3.54 19.37
C ASN A 200 -1.65 4.25 20.67
N LYS A 201 -2.89 4.06 21.13
CA LYS A 201 -3.40 4.61 22.39
C LYS A 201 -3.36 3.59 23.54
N GLY A 202 -2.42 2.66 23.53
CA GLY A 202 -2.17 1.77 24.67
C GLY A 202 -1.89 2.58 25.94
N PRO A 203 -2.20 2.04 27.14
CA PRO A 203 -1.89 2.73 28.38
C PRO A 203 -0.38 2.98 28.39
N ALA A 204 0.00 4.25 28.61
CA ALA A 204 1.37 4.60 28.85
C ALA A 204 1.89 3.72 29.98
N THR A 205 2.83 2.83 29.69
CA THR A 205 3.54 2.11 30.75
C THR A 205 4.20 3.19 31.58
N PRO A 206 3.87 3.34 32.88
CA PRO A 206 4.54 4.31 33.72
C PRO A 206 6.04 4.06 33.60
N GLY A 207 6.78 5.06 33.19
CA GLY A 207 8.19 4.93 32.87
C GLY A 207 8.95 4.29 34.01
N ALA A 208 9.93 3.48 33.69
CA ALA A 208 10.90 2.83 34.58
C ALA A 208 11.67 3.79 35.53
N GLY A 209 11.36 5.08 35.54
CA GLY A 209 11.95 6.07 36.43
C GLY A 209 11.37 6.15 37.84
N GLN A 210 10.20 5.49 38.06
CA GLN A 210 9.59 5.51 39.42
C GLN A 210 10.06 4.37 40.34
N ASN A 211 10.73 3.37 39.80
CA ASN A 211 11.24 2.25 40.62
C ASN A 211 12.57 2.55 41.30
N ASP A 212 13.33 3.54 40.82
CA ASP A 212 14.60 3.93 41.46
C ASP A 212 14.37 4.78 42.71
N GLU A 213 13.30 5.56 42.76
CA GLU A 213 13.00 6.41 43.95
C GLU A 213 12.38 5.57 45.11
N LEU A 214 11.74 4.41 44.81
CA LEU A 214 11.23 3.52 45.82
C LEU A 214 12.30 2.58 46.43
N LEU A 215 13.38 2.37 45.72
CA LEU A 215 14.53 1.59 46.22
C LEU A 215 15.41 2.41 47.17
N ASP A 216 15.51 3.74 47.00
CA ASP A 216 16.25 4.63 47.88
C ASP A 216 15.48 4.94 49.19
N ALA A 217 14.16 4.86 49.21
CA ALA A 217 13.35 5.07 50.42
C ALA A 217 13.44 3.92 51.43
N ASN A 218 14.06 2.79 51.05
CA ASN A 218 14.24 1.62 51.94
C ASN A 218 15.71 1.44 52.41
N ALA A 219 16.54 2.47 52.23
CA ALA A 219 17.88 2.50 52.79
C ALA A 219 17.78 2.68 54.31
N THR A 220 18.18 1.68 55.04
CA THR A 220 18.25 1.61 56.50
C THR A 220 18.99 2.79 57.12
N PRO A 221 18.45 3.50 58.13
CA PRO A 221 19.17 4.58 58.80
C PRO A 221 20.42 4.04 59.50
N PRO A 222 21.49 4.80 59.59
CA PRO A 222 22.73 4.35 60.24
C PRO A 222 22.47 4.14 61.75
N MET A 223 22.86 2.97 62.23
CA MET A 223 22.89 2.69 63.67
C MET A 223 23.83 3.66 64.38
N ILE A 224 23.28 4.49 65.26
CA ILE A 224 24.03 5.29 66.18
C ILE A 224 24.62 4.37 67.25
N ALA A 225 25.94 4.17 67.22
CA ALA A 225 26.65 3.48 68.28
C ALA A 225 26.62 4.36 69.52
N ALA A 226 25.96 3.93 70.56
CA ALA A 226 26.12 4.48 71.92
C ALA A 226 27.39 3.89 72.55
N GLY A 227 28.31 4.77 72.90
CA GLY A 227 29.43 4.51 73.75
C GLY A 227 29.31 5.34 75.00
#